data_469fe06441dc00642f507c243a19c6e3
#
_entry.id   469fe06441dc00642f507c243a19c6e3
#
_cell.length_a   1.000
_cell.length_b   1.000
_cell.length_c   1.000
_cell.angle_alpha   90.00
_cell.angle_beta   90.00
_cell.angle_gamma   90.00
#
_symmetry.space_group_name_H-M   'P 1'
#
loop_
_entity.id
_entity.type
_entity.pdbx_description
1 polymer ?
#
loop_
_entity_poly.entity_id
_entity_poly.type
_entity_poly.pdbx_seq_one_letter_code
_entity_poly.pdbx_strand_id
1 'polypeptide(L)'
;MKVSHLFIHLLFPCLVLSAMDDRFTPIDRWYEVYLGDAKVGYVSDTMQKDGDTIKSRNEFVMQIKRGDVGIEITVEQETKERIGGELISFTSETKMAGMPMLKKGRVEGNELVVYEKQFNAEKESKYPFDPEAGMSWGLRKQVLENGFKAAGKTYELKVYSPDMGMKAPVKANIICLGKKLIQVGEEKVRGYEVDMELKGPFGSMKTKSWFDQDCVALRTDSSMGGINISMIQVPQKKAKKMDVETHEILLSSVIPLNATVPKREKNIFILETIEGNWAGKLFEGSTQQVERIDDQSVRVIVDQSVKKKKAVQERDMKSFLSSTIYLDTDDLLIQKLAKKAKGNARKPGEIAKKLTKFVYGHVSGKNYGVGFATASEVARNKEGDCTEHAVLLAALGRVLSIPTRVATGLVYADEFEGEKNVLVYHMWTQFYIDGEWVDLDPALGLVKCQSDRITFSVDSMEDDLMASMIPLMELINNLKVTLQPVE
;
A
#
# COMPACT_ATOMS: atom_id res chain seq x y z
N MET A 1 2.69 -0.43 -10.36
CA MET A 1 1.60 -0.63 -9.42
C MET A 1 2.11 -1.50 -8.29
N LYS A 2 1.98 -1.05 -7.07
CA LYS A 2 2.57 -1.73 -5.93
C LYS A 2 1.48 -2.33 -5.06
N VAL A 3 1.19 -3.60 -5.29
CA VAL A 3 0.46 -4.45 -4.38
C VAL A 3 1.50 -4.95 -3.40
N SER A 4 1.72 -4.32 -2.26
CA SER A 4 2.84 -4.90 -1.60
C SER A 4 2.83 -4.98 -0.08
N HIS A 5 2.49 -4.01 0.64
CA HIS A 5 2.82 -4.10 2.05
C HIS A 5 1.62 -4.28 2.98
N LEU A 6 0.46 -3.82 2.57
CA LEU A 6 -0.72 -3.83 3.43
C LEU A 6 -1.37 -5.21 3.60
N PHE A 7 -1.17 -6.09 2.62
CA PHE A 7 -1.81 -7.40 2.63
C PHE A 7 -1.25 -8.38 3.66
N ILE A 8 -0.06 -8.12 4.15
CA ILE A 8 0.75 -9.21 4.68
C ILE A 8 0.56 -9.41 6.17
N HIS A 9 0.49 -8.34 6.95
CA HIS A 9 0.36 -8.46 8.40
C HIS A 9 -1.08 -8.48 8.91
N LEU A 10 -2.03 -7.92 8.15
CA LEU A 10 -3.43 -7.92 8.52
C LEU A 10 -4.12 -9.28 8.32
N LEU A 11 -3.50 -10.16 7.56
CA LEU A 11 -4.03 -11.50 7.36
C LEU A 11 -3.80 -12.44 8.54
N PHE A 12 -3.01 -12.01 9.55
CA PHE A 12 -2.68 -12.88 10.67
C PHE A 12 -2.91 -12.28 12.05
N PRO A 13 -3.96 -12.72 12.65
CA PRO A 13 -3.85 -13.42 13.90
C PRO A 13 -4.01 -14.92 13.67
N CYS A 14 -2.96 -15.62 13.32
CA CYS A 14 -3.01 -17.07 13.35
C CYS A 14 -3.07 -17.58 14.78
N LEU A 15 -4.05 -18.35 15.04
CA LEU A 15 -4.59 -18.51 16.37
C LEU A 15 -4.77 -19.96 16.76
N VAL A 16 -4.19 -20.35 17.86
CA VAL A 16 -4.48 -21.61 18.54
C VAL A 16 -4.94 -21.35 19.95
N LEU A 17 -5.95 -22.07 20.42
CA LEU A 17 -6.31 -22.12 21.82
C LEU A 17 -6.89 -23.42 22.30
N SER A 18 -6.50 -23.76 23.48
CA SER A 18 -7.27 -24.62 24.38
C SER A 18 -7.93 -23.76 25.46
N ALA A 19 -9.00 -24.28 26.04
CA ALA A 19 -9.80 -23.69 27.10
C ALA A 19 -9.00 -23.00 28.20
N MET A 20 -9.63 -22.10 28.93
CA MET A 20 -9.20 -21.32 30.10
C MET A 20 -8.47 -22.19 31.17
N ASP A 21 -7.37 -22.74 30.81
CA ASP A 21 -6.39 -23.41 31.65
C ASP A 21 -5.03 -22.91 31.17
N ASP A 22 -4.09 -22.61 32.03
CA ASP A 22 -2.74 -22.06 31.76
C ASP A 22 -1.87 -22.87 30.75
N ARG A 23 -2.48 -23.72 29.96
CA ARG A 23 -1.85 -24.63 29.00
C ARG A 23 -1.78 -23.97 27.63
N PHE A 24 -0.70 -23.25 27.41
CA PHE A 24 -0.30 -22.83 26.08
C PHE A 24 0.09 -24.06 25.24
N THR A 25 -0.53 -24.21 24.06
CA THR A 25 -0.10 -25.22 23.07
C THR A 25 0.73 -24.54 22.00
N PRO A 26 1.97 -24.96 21.77
CA PRO A 26 2.82 -24.44 20.70
C PRO A 26 2.16 -24.58 19.33
N ILE A 27 2.44 -23.62 18.44
CA ILE A 27 1.98 -23.65 17.05
C ILE A 27 3.16 -23.76 16.13
N ASP A 28 3.01 -24.56 15.10
CA ASP A 28 3.81 -24.60 13.89
C ASP A 28 2.83 -24.92 12.75
N ARG A 29 2.50 -23.91 11.94
CA ARG A 29 1.51 -24.02 10.86
C ARG A 29 2.06 -23.40 9.60
N TRP A 30 1.63 -23.97 8.48
CA TRP A 30 2.05 -23.60 7.13
C TRP A 30 0.84 -23.44 6.24
N TYR A 31 0.90 -22.45 5.35
CA TYR A 31 -0.21 -22.12 4.44
C TYR A 31 0.34 -21.88 3.03
N GLU A 32 -0.40 -22.31 2.03
CA GLU A 32 -0.25 -21.82 0.67
C GLU A 32 -0.94 -20.48 0.53
N VAL A 33 -0.33 -19.56 -0.21
CA VAL A 33 -0.89 -18.25 -0.55
C VAL A 33 -1.29 -18.24 -2.01
N TYR A 34 -2.52 -17.85 -2.26
CA TYR A 34 -3.09 -17.72 -3.60
C TYR A 34 -3.49 -16.28 -3.88
N LEU A 35 -3.28 -15.84 -5.12
CA LEU A 35 -3.79 -14.60 -5.68
C LEU A 35 -4.78 -14.99 -6.79
N GLY A 36 -6.08 -14.85 -6.54
CA GLY A 36 -7.09 -15.55 -7.33
C GLY A 36 -6.87 -17.06 -7.25
N ASP A 37 -6.71 -17.72 -8.40
CA ASP A 37 -6.47 -19.16 -8.49
C ASP A 37 -4.96 -19.54 -8.55
N ALA A 38 -4.08 -18.57 -8.68
CA ALA A 38 -2.64 -18.80 -8.79
C ALA A 38 -1.97 -18.88 -7.43
N LYS A 39 -1.23 -19.97 -7.16
CA LYS A 39 -0.34 -20.05 -6.00
C LYS A 39 0.84 -19.11 -6.19
N VAL A 40 0.96 -18.13 -5.29
CA VAL A 40 2.00 -17.10 -5.36
C VAL A 40 2.98 -17.15 -4.19
N GLY A 41 2.74 -18.00 -3.18
CA GLY A 41 3.63 -18.00 -2.02
C GLY A 41 3.23 -18.95 -0.91
N TYR A 42 3.81 -18.71 0.24
CA TYR A 42 3.49 -19.43 1.48
C TYR A 42 3.57 -18.53 2.71
N VAL A 43 2.96 -19.02 3.79
CA VAL A 43 3.14 -18.46 5.14
C VAL A 43 3.56 -19.56 6.10
N SER A 44 4.45 -19.24 7.02
CA SER A 44 4.66 -20.01 8.24
C SER A 44 4.27 -19.19 9.47
N ASP A 45 3.64 -19.84 10.43
CA ASP A 45 3.25 -19.23 11.68
C ASP A 45 3.67 -20.14 12.85
N THR A 46 4.49 -19.60 13.73
CA THR A 46 4.97 -20.32 14.90
C THR A 46 4.69 -19.50 16.17
N MET A 47 4.36 -20.23 17.26
CA MET A 47 4.14 -19.60 18.54
C MET A 47 4.62 -20.54 19.65
N GLN A 48 5.46 -20.04 20.55
CA GLN A 48 6.10 -20.84 21.59
C GLN A 48 6.08 -20.09 22.92
N LYS A 49 5.92 -20.85 24.02
CA LYS A 49 6.02 -20.34 25.37
C LYS A 49 7.49 -20.33 25.83
N ASP A 50 7.91 -19.22 26.40
CA ASP A 50 9.24 -19.03 26.98
C ASP A 50 9.08 -18.37 28.38
N GLY A 51 9.03 -19.21 29.41
CA GLY A 51 8.72 -18.77 30.77
C GLY A 51 7.31 -18.19 30.90
N ASP A 52 7.21 -16.91 31.28
CA ASP A 52 5.98 -16.12 31.40
C ASP A 52 5.64 -15.33 30.13
N THR A 53 6.37 -15.57 29.04
CA THR A 53 6.19 -14.89 27.78
C THR A 53 5.85 -15.86 26.64
N ILE A 54 5.19 -15.33 25.62
CA ILE A 54 4.93 -15.99 24.35
C ILE A 54 5.74 -15.30 23.27
N LYS A 55 6.48 -16.07 22.51
CA LYS A 55 7.17 -15.64 21.29
C LYS A 55 6.40 -16.16 20.09
N SER A 56 6.02 -15.24 19.20
CA SER A 56 5.38 -15.60 17.93
C SER A 56 6.28 -15.15 16.78
N ARG A 57 6.35 -15.96 15.73
CA ARG A 57 7.01 -15.62 14.48
C ARG A 57 6.10 -15.96 13.32
N ASN A 58 5.91 -15.01 12.45
CA ASN A 58 5.21 -15.15 11.19
C ASN A 58 6.19 -14.82 10.05
N GLU A 59 6.25 -15.68 9.04
CA GLU A 59 7.01 -15.48 7.82
C GLU A 59 6.04 -15.59 6.65
N PHE A 60 5.94 -14.55 5.85
CA PHE A 60 5.18 -14.53 4.60
C PHE A 60 6.15 -14.38 3.43
N VAL A 61 6.01 -15.22 2.44
CA VAL A 61 6.77 -15.16 1.19
C VAL A 61 5.81 -15.17 0.02
N MET A 62 5.94 -14.20 -0.86
CA MET A 62 5.14 -14.11 -2.09
C MET A 62 6.04 -13.78 -3.28
N GLN A 63 5.82 -14.47 -4.40
CA GLN A 63 6.47 -14.21 -5.67
C GLN A 63 5.42 -13.88 -6.71
N ILE A 64 5.61 -12.75 -7.34
CA ILE A 64 4.73 -12.21 -8.36
C ILE A 64 5.56 -11.74 -9.55
N LYS A 65 4.93 -11.56 -10.70
CA LYS A 65 5.59 -11.05 -11.90
C LYS A 65 5.01 -9.70 -12.28
N ARG A 66 5.87 -8.80 -12.75
CA ARG A 66 5.50 -7.51 -13.29
C ARG A 66 6.24 -7.29 -14.61
N GLY A 67 5.57 -7.53 -15.72
CA GLY A 67 6.23 -7.66 -17.00
C GLY A 67 7.21 -8.87 -16.97
N ASP A 68 8.43 -8.68 -17.44
CA ASP A 68 9.46 -9.72 -17.42
C ASP A 68 10.21 -9.85 -16.09
N VAL A 69 9.86 -9.04 -15.07
CA VAL A 69 10.59 -8.99 -13.79
C VAL A 69 9.85 -9.74 -12.70
N GLY A 70 10.50 -10.75 -12.11
CA GLY A 70 10.03 -11.41 -10.89
C GLY A 70 10.25 -10.51 -9.68
N ILE A 71 9.23 -10.34 -8.84
CA ILE A 71 9.30 -9.61 -7.59
C ILE A 71 9.05 -10.58 -6.45
N GLU A 72 10.00 -10.68 -5.53
CA GLU A 72 9.81 -11.39 -4.27
C GLU A 72 9.50 -10.39 -3.16
N ILE A 73 8.48 -10.72 -2.40
CA ILE A 73 8.07 -9.98 -1.21
C ILE A 73 8.19 -10.95 -0.04
N THR A 74 9.00 -10.58 0.94
CA THR A 74 9.10 -11.32 2.20
C THR A 74 8.75 -10.42 3.36
N VAL A 75 7.99 -10.94 4.31
CA VAL A 75 7.73 -10.26 5.57
C VAL A 75 7.98 -11.22 6.71
N GLU A 76 8.86 -10.84 7.59
CA GLU A 76 9.11 -11.55 8.84
C GLU A 76 8.64 -10.66 10.00
N GLN A 77 7.75 -11.19 10.81
CA GLN A 77 7.31 -10.53 12.03
C GLN A 77 7.56 -11.43 13.23
N GLU A 78 8.21 -10.87 14.23
CA GLU A 78 8.38 -11.52 15.53
C GLU A 78 7.74 -10.66 16.61
N THR A 79 7.01 -11.30 17.55
CA THR A 79 6.46 -10.63 18.71
C THR A 79 6.89 -11.34 19.98
N LYS A 80 7.07 -10.55 21.03
CA LYS A 80 7.20 -11.04 22.40
C LYS A 80 6.10 -10.40 23.23
N GLU A 81 5.25 -11.22 23.80
CA GLU A 81 4.08 -10.81 24.57
C GLU A 81 4.07 -11.55 25.92
N ARG A 82 3.47 -10.97 26.96
CA ARG A 82 3.23 -11.69 28.21
C ARG A 82 2.18 -12.77 27.98
N ILE A 83 2.14 -13.77 28.85
CA ILE A 83 1.08 -14.80 28.81
C ILE A 83 -0.31 -14.18 28.99
N GLY A 84 -0.41 -13.02 29.62
CA GLY A 84 -1.61 -12.19 29.72
C GLY A 84 -2.06 -11.54 28.42
N GLY A 85 -1.23 -11.51 27.38
CA GLY A 85 -1.52 -10.93 26.07
C GLY A 85 -0.91 -9.54 25.85
N GLU A 86 -0.25 -8.95 26.88
CA GLU A 86 0.33 -7.61 26.79
C GLU A 86 1.61 -7.65 25.94
N LEU A 87 1.73 -6.70 24.99
CA LEU A 87 2.92 -6.55 24.16
C LEU A 87 4.13 -6.14 25.00
N ILE A 88 5.26 -6.78 24.76
CA ILE A 88 6.58 -6.42 25.30
C ILE A 88 7.41 -5.77 24.19
N SER A 89 7.54 -6.45 23.06
CA SER A 89 8.31 -5.99 21.92
C SER A 89 7.90 -6.69 20.63
N PHE A 90 8.22 -6.06 19.50
CA PHE A 90 8.09 -6.67 18.19
C PHE A 90 9.25 -6.29 17.27
N THR A 91 9.47 -7.09 16.25
CA THR A 91 10.28 -6.79 15.08
C THR A 91 9.48 -7.14 13.85
N SER A 92 9.46 -6.26 12.85
CA SER A 92 8.88 -6.50 11.54
C SER A 92 9.90 -6.11 10.48
N GLU A 93 10.32 -7.06 9.67
CA GLU A 93 11.19 -6.82 8.52
C GLU A 93 10.42 -7.17 7.25
N THR A 94 10.27 -6.19 6.37
CA THR A 94 9.67 -6.37 5.05
C THR A 94 10.74 -6.17 4.00
N LYS A 95 10.91 -7.14 3.09
CA LYS A 95 11.78 -7.01 1.92
C LYS A 95 10.91 -7.08 0.67
N MET A 96 11.02 -6.08 -0.17
CA MET A 96 10.39 -6.04 -1.48
C MET A 96 11.43 -5.71 -2.53
N ALA A 97 11.55 -6.59 -3.53
CA ALA A 97 12.60 -6.47 -4.54
C ALA A 97 14.02 -6.32 -3.93
N GLY A 98 14.29 -7.01 -2.82
CA GLY A 98 15.56 -6.96 -2.11
C GLY A 98 15.79 -5.74 -1.20
N MET A 99 14.84 -4.81 -1.11
CA MET A 99 14.96 -3.61 -0.27
C MET A 99 14.34 -3.85 1.11
N PRO A 100 15.15 -3.85 2.19
CA PRO A 100 14.64 -4.08 3.53
C PRO A 100 14.02 -2.82 4.15
N MET A 101 12.90 -3.01 4.81
CA MET A 101 12.30 -2.05 5.74
C MET A 101 12.18 -2.72 7.09
N LEU A 102 12.75 -2.13 8.11
CA LEU A 102 12.78 -2.67 9.46
C LEU A 102 12.00 -1.76 10.41
N LYS A 103 11.06 -2.35 11.15
CA LYS A 103 10.40 -1.71 12.29
C LYS A 103 10.64 -2.54 13.54
N LYS A 104 11.06 -1.90 14.63
CA LYS A 104 11.18 -2.53 15.93
C LYS A 104 10.42 -1.71 16.96
N GLY A 105 9.64 -2.36 17.79
CA GLY A 105 8.92 -1.69 18.87
C GLY A 105 9.22 -2.34 20.21
N ARG A 106 9.23 -1.52 21.26
CA ARG A 106 9.33 -1.96 22.65
C ARG A 106 8.45 -1.08 23.53
N VAL A 107 7.85 -1.70 24.53
CA VAL A 107 7.02 -0.99 25.50
C VAL A 107 7.90 -0.50 26.67
N GLU A 108 7.88 0.79 26.93
CA GLU A 108 8.59 1.46 28.04
C GLU A 108 7.58 2.22 28.89
N GLY A 109 7.14 1.62 30.02
CA GLY A 109 6.08 2.20 30.84
C GLY A 109 4.76 2.33 30.06
N ASN A 110 4.30 3.55 29.86
CA ASN A 110 3.08 3.86 29.11
C ASN A 110 3.36 4.33 27.66
N GLU A 111 4.56 4.11 27.17
CA GLU A 111 4.97 4.48 25.81
C GLU A 111 5.33 3.25 24.99
N LEU A 112 4.95 3.27 23.73
CA LEU A 112 5.45 2.39 22.69
C LEU A 112 6.55 3.14 21.92
N VAL A 113 7.79 2.71 22.09
CA VAL A 113 8.95 3.26 21.40
C VAL A 113 9.16 2.47 20.13
N VAL A 114 9.08 3.12 18.96
CA VAL A 114 9.19 2.49 17.65
C VAL A 114 10.40 3.03 16.92
N TYR A 115 11.31 2.14 16.57
CA TYR A 115 12.44 2.40 15.68
C TYR A 115 12.09 1.91 14.29
N GLU A 116 12.27 2.76 13.30
CA GLU A 116 12.05 2.48 11.89
C GLU A 116 13.34 2.74 11.11
N LYS A 117 13.70 1.79 10.27
CA LYS A 117 14.81 1.93 9.33
C LYS A 117 14.33 1.57 7.94
N GLN A 118 14.48 2.51 7.03
CA GLN A 118 14.18 2.32 5.62
C GLN A 118 15.28 3.00 4.81
N PHE A 119 15.95 2.23 3.94
CA PHE A 119 17.13 2.69 3.23
C PHE A 119 18.22 3.21 4.19
N ASN A 120 18.68 4.44 3.98
CA ASN A 120 19.65 5.10 4.84
C ASN A 120 19.02 5.98 5.93
N ALA A 121 17.70 6.04 6.01
CA ALA A 121 17.00 6.81 7.01
C ALA A 121 16.61 5.95 8.21
N GLU A 122 16.84 6.49 9.39
CA GLU A 122 16.48 5.87 10.67
C GLU A 122 15.71 6.89 11.51
N LYS A 123 14.64 6.43 12.16
CA LYS A 123 13.80 7.27 13.01
C LYS A 123 13.38 6.51 14.25
N GLU A 124 13.46 7.12 15.40
CA GLU A 124 12.81 6.63 16.62
C GLU A 124 11.64 7.56 16.98
N SER A 125 10.50 6.98 17.27
CA SER A 125 9.28 7.69 17.63
C SER A 125 8.69 7.10 18.91
N LYS A 126 8.00 7.92 19.70
CA LYS A 126 7.32 7.49 20.92
C LYS A 126 5.84 7.79 20.80
N TYR A 127 5.02 6.81 21.10
CA TYR A 127 3.58 6.90 21.05
C TYR A 127 2.96 6.45 22.38
N PRO A 128 1.78 6.96 22.78
CA PRO A 128 1.05 6.40 23.89
C PRO A 128 0.77 4.91 23.67
N PHE A 129 1.09 4.07 24.63
CA PHE A 129 0.81 2.64 24.58
C PHE A 129 -0.58 2.34 25.08
N ASP A 130 -1.34 1.55 24.31
CA ASP A 130 -2.65 1.00 24.71
C ASP A 130 -2.45 -0.46 25.15
N PRO A 131 -2.54 -0.78 26.45
CA PRO A 131 -2.31 -2.14 26.94
C PRO A 131 -3.44 -3.12 26.57
N GLU A 132 -4.60 -2.64 26.12
CA GLU A 132 -5.69 -3.48 25.62
C GLU A 132 -5.48 -3.95 24.19
N ALA A 133 -4.54 -3.33 23.46
CA ALA A 133 -4.26 -3.70 22.09
C ALA A 133 -3.25 -4.85 22.04
N GLY A 134 -3.61 -5.93 21.32
CA GLY A 134 -2.75 -7.10 21.12
C GLY A 134 -2.00 -7.07 19.80
N MET A 135 -0.99 -7.90 19.71
CA MET A 135 -0.41 -8.37 18.46
C MET A 135 -0.75 -9.85 18.25
N SER A 136 0.20 -10.72 17.95
CA SER A 136 -0.09 -12.12 17.62
C SER A 136 -0.79 -12.90 18.74
N TRP A 137 -0.16 -13.01 19.89
CA TRP A 137 -0.74 -13.75 21.01
C TRP A 137 -1.90 -13.00 21.68
N GLY A 138 -1.73 -11.72 21.96
CA GLY A 138 -2.75 -10.91 22.63
C GLY A 138 -4.05 -10.85 21.86
N LEU A 139 -4.00 -10.73 20.55
CA LEU A 139 -5.18 -10.78 19.69
C LEU A 139 -5.88 -12.14 19.77
N ARG A 140 -5.11 -13.20 19.63
CA ARG A 140 -5.62 -14.58 19.72
C ARG A 140 -6.31 -14.85 21.04
N LYS A 141 -5.67 -14.49 22.15
CA LYS A 141 -6.24 -14.61 23.50
C LYS A 141 -7.58 -13.89 23.58
N GLN A 142 -7.65 -12.64 23.10
CA GLN A 142 -8.91 -11.88 23.09
C GLN A 142 -10.01 -12.57 22.28
N VAL A 143 -9.72 -13.09 21.08
CA VAL A 143 -10.70 -13.80 20.25
C VAL A 143 -11.29 -15.00 20.99
N LEU A 144 -10.48 -15.67 21.76
CA LEU A 144 -10.91 -16.86 22.50
C LEU A 144 -11.72 -16.54 23.73
N GLU A 145 -11.27 -15.56 24.51
CA GLU A 145 -12.01 -15.05 25.67
C GLU A 145 -13.36 -14.49 25.26
N ASN A 146 -13.43 -13.89 24.08
CA ASN A 146 -14.69 -13.41 23.50
C ASN A 146 -15.54 -14.52 22.90
N GLY A 147 -15.04 -15.75 22.74
CA GLY A 147 -15.85 -16.92 22.36
C GLY A 147 -16.27 -16.92 20.88
N PHE A 148 -15.32 -17.03 19.97
CA PHE A 148 -15.49 -17.06 18.52
C PHE A 148 -16.39 -18.18 17.97
N LYS A 149 -16.69 -19.21 18.77
CA LYS A 149 -17.53 -20.35 18.38
C LYS A 149 -19.02 -20.03 18.36
N ALA A 150 -19.44 -18.97 19.04
CA ALA A 150 -20.84 -18.61 19.21
C ALA A 150 -21.35 -17.82 18.01
N ALA A 151 -22.18 -18.45 17.16
CA ALA A 151 -22.80 -17.77 16.02
C ALA A 151 -23.61 -16.55 16.44
N GLY A 152 -23.53 -15.47 15.67
CA GLY A 152 -24.19 -14.20 15.92
C GLY A 152 -23.50 -13.28 16.92
N LYS A 153 -22.40 -13.74 17.54
CA LYS A 153 -21.63 -12.90 18.46
C LYS A 153 -20.81 -11.88 17.68
N THR A 154 -20.83 -10.63 18.15
CA THR A 154 -20.03 -9.53 17.61
C THR A 154 -19.24 -8.84 18.71
N TYR A 155 -18.01 -8.39 18.40
CA TYR A 155 -17.19 -7.62 19.33
C TYR A 155 -16.12 -6.84 18.58
N GLU A 156 -15.55 -5.82 19.23
CA GLU A 156 -14.45 -5.02 18.71
C GLU A 156 -13.15 -5.39 19.44
N LEU A 157 -12.07 -5.49 18.70
CA LEU A 157 -10.71 -5.68 19.22
C LEU A 157 -9.84 -4.51 18.80
N LYS A 158 -8.75 -4.30 19.54
CA LYS A 158 -7.70 -3.34 19.20
C LYS A 158 -6.42 -4.09 18.82
N VAL A 159 -5.83 -3.76 17.70
CA VAL A 159 -4.69 -4.48 17.12
C VAL A 159 -3.58 -3.50 16.79
N TYR A 160 -2.36 -3.77 17.25
CA TYR A 160 -1.18 -3.11 16.70
C TYR A 160 -0.73 -3.81 15.43
N SER A 161 -0.52 -3.04 14.38
CA SER A 161 -0.05 -3.54 13.08
C SER A 161 1.12 -2.68 12.57
N PRO A 162 2.32 -3.25 12.41
CA PRO A 162 3.46 -2.53 11.87
C PRO A 162 3.22 -1.92 10.48
N ASP A 163 2.32 -2.52 9.69
CA ASP A 163 2.03 -2.04 8.32
C ASP A 163 0.98 -0.94 8.25
N MET A 164 0.08 -0.90 9.23
CA MET A 164 -0.94 0.17 9.31
C MET A 164 -0.51 1.36 10.14
N GLY A 165 0.75 1.36 10.62
CA GLY A 165 1.30 2.35 11.51
C GLY A 165 1.12 2.00 12.99
N MET A 166 2.10 2.43 13.80
CA MET A 166 2.17 2.12 15.24
C MET A 166 1.76 3.28 16.13
N LYS A 167 1.28 4.38 15.55
CA LYS A 167 0.88 5.59 16.28
C LYS A 167 -0.31 5.34 17.21
N ALA A 168 -1.23 4.50 16.78
CA ALA A 168 -2.40 4.08 17.53
C ALA A 168 -2.84 2.68 17.05
N PRO A 169 -3.46 1.86 17.92
CA PRO A 169 -3.99 0.58 17.49
C PRO A 169 -5.16 0.75 16.50
N VAL A 170 -5.28 -0.20 15.60
CA VAL A 170 -6.37 -0.32 14.64
C VAL A 170 -7.53 -1.06 15.28
N LYS A 171 -8.77 -0.68 14.97
CA LYS A 171 -9.97 -1.37 15.43
C LYS A 171 -10.34 -2.48 14.47
N ALA A 172 -10.57 -3.67 15.03
CA ALA A 172 -11.05 -4.85 14.32
C ALA A 172 -12.45 -5.21 14.79
N ASN A 173 -13.44 -5.13 13.90
CA ASN A 173 -14.80 -5.61 14.16
C ASN A 173 -14.88 -7.09 13.80
N ILE A 174 -15.33 -7.91 14.72
CA ILE A 174 -15.43 -9.37 14.60
C ILE A 174 -16.90 -9.77 14.58
N ILE A 175 -17.27 -10.65 13.64
CA ILE A 175 -18.60 -11.26 13.54
C ILE A 175 -18.40 -12.78 13.46
N CYS A 176 -18.91 -13.50 14.45
CA CYS A 176 -18.85 -14.96 14.50
C CYS A 176 -20.07 -15.55 13.77
N LEU A 177 -19.86 -16.35 12.76
CA LEU A 177 -20.91 -16.93 11.91
C LEU A 177 -21.17 -18.42 12.20
N GLY A 178 -20.43 -18.98 13.16
CA GLY A 178 -20.61 -20.36 13.60
C GLY A 178 -19.95 -21.39 12.71
N LYS A 179 -20.32 -22.65 12.88
CA LYS A 179 -19.63 -23.78 12.25
C LYS A 179 -20.11 -24.00 10.81
N LYS A 180 -19.18 -24.05 9.87
CA LYS A 180 -19.42 -24.25 8.42
C LYS A 180 -18.57 -25.39 7.88
N LEU A 181 -19.03 -26.00 6.80
CA LEU A 181 -18.24 -26.96 6.02
C LEU A 181 -17.48 -26.16 4.93
N ILE A 182 -16.16 -26.30 4.89
CA ILE A 182 -15.30 -25.58 3.96
C ILE A 182 -14.33 -26.53 3.25
N GLN A 183 -13.84 -26.11 2.11
CA GLN A 183 -12.77 -26.79 1.39
C GLN A 183 -11.41 -26.25 1.88
N VAL A 184 -10.55 -27.16 2.35
CA VAL A 184 -9.17 -26.88 2.74
C VAL A 184 -8.28 -27.85 1.96
N GLY A 185 -7.62 -27.36 0.93
CA GLY A 185 -6.95 -28.21 -0.06
C GLY A 185 -7.95 -29.17 -0.71
N GLU A 186 -7.67 -30.46 -0.63
CA GLU A 186 -8.54 -31.52 -1.20
C GLU A 186 -9.62 -32.01 -0.23
N GLU A 187 -9.58 -31.60 1.01
CA GLU A 187 -10.46 -32.08 2.08
C GLU A 187 -11.59 -31.11 2.40
N LYS A 188 -12.76 -31.65 2.76
CA LYS A 188 -13.85 -30.88 3.35
C LYS A 188 -13.81 -31.02 4.86
N VAL A 189 -13.56 -29.89 5.53
CA VAL A 189 -13.47 -29.83 6.98
C VAL A 189 -14.52 -28.88 7.58
N ARG A 190 -14.82 -29.04 8.85
CA ARG A 190 -15.71 -28.11 9.56
C ARG A 190 -14.89 -27.09 10.33
N GLY A 191 -15.01 -25.80 9.96
CA GLY A 191 -14.39 -24.67 10.63
C GLY A 191 -15.43 -23.71 11.21
N TYR A 192 -15.01 -22.91 12.18
CA TYR A 192 -15.79 -21.78 12.70
C TYR A 192 -15.52 -20.55 11.83
N GLU A 193 -16.55 -20.08 11.16
CA GLU A 193 -16.46 -18.92 10.27
C GLU A 193 -16.53 -17.64 11.08
N VAL A 194 -15.59 -16.75 10.80
CA VAL A 194 -15.44 -15.44 11.45
C VAL A 194 -15.16 -14.42 10.36
N ASP A 195 -16.01 -13.41 10.28
CA ASP A 195 -15.74 -12.21 9.49
C ASP A 195 -15.04 -11.18 10.36
N MET A 196 -13.99 -10.59 9.84
CA MET A 196 -13.24 -9.52 10.48
C MET A 196 -13.17 -8.32 9.53
N GLU A 197 -13.51 -7.15 10.05
CA GLU A 197 -13.29 -5.88 9.36
C GLU A 197 -12.32 -5.03 10.17
N LEU A 198 -11.13 -4.79 9.60
CA LEU A 198 -10.14 -3.88 10.16
C LEU A 198 -10.40 -2.48 9.63
N LYS A 199 -10.63 -1.53 10.54
CA LYS A 199 -10.84 -0.11 10.21
C LYS A 199 -9.59 0.68 10.50
N GLY A 200 -8.78 0.89 9.48
CA GLY A 200 -7.59 1.73 9.53
C GLY A 200 -7.89 3.18 9.15
N PRO A 201 -6.91 4.07 9.34
CA PRO A 201 -7.04 5.47 8.95
C PRO A 201 -7.24 5.66 7.44
N PHE A 202 -7.05 4.62 6.65
CA PHE A 202 -6.97 4.65 5.18
C PHE A 202 -8.03 3.79 4.48
N GLY A 203 -8.96 3.21 5.22
CA GLY A 203 -10.02 2.36 4.67
C GLY A 203 -10.29 1.13 5.56
N SER A 204 -11.16 0.25 5.08
CA SER A 204 -11.45 -1.00 5.75
C SER A 204 -10.97 -2.20 4.93
N MET A 205 -10.35 -3.17 5.62
CA MET A 205 -10.05 -4.46 5.03
C MET A 205 -10.97 -5.53 5.62
N LYS A 206 -11.61 -6.28 4.74
CA LYS A 206 -12.48 -7.38 5.12
C LYS A 206 -11.77 -8.70 4.92
N THR A 207 -11.83 -9.53 5.95
CA THR A 207 -11.23 -10.85 5.96
C THR A 207 -12.24 -11.85 6.47
N LYS A 208 -12.36 -12.96 5.80
CA LYS A 208 -13.14 -14.11 6.24
C LYS A 208 -12.21 -15.26 6.58
N SER A 209 -12.29 -15.73 7.81
CA SER A 209 -11.44 -16.82 8.30
C SER A 209 -12.27 -17.97 8.82
N TRP A 210 -11.75 -19.18 8.66
CA TRP A 210 -12.33 -20.40 9.25
C TRP A 210 -11.31 -21.02 10.18
N PHE A 211 -11.70 -21.18 11.41
CA PHE A 211 -10.86 -21.70 12.48
C PHE A 211 -11.28 -23.11 12.90
N ASP A 212 -10.32 -23.90 13.32
CA ASP A 212 -10.60 -25.17 13.99
C ASP A 212 -11.15 -24.96 15.41
N GLN A 213 -11.35 -26.05 16.15
CA GLN A 213 -11.84 -26.00 17.54
C GLN A 213 -10.89 -25.29 18.50
N ASP A 214 -9.60 -25.27 18.17
CA ASP A 214 -8.54 -24.65 18.95
C ASP A 214 -8.23 -23.22 18.46
N CYS A 215 -9.08 -22.70 17.57
CA CYS A 215 -8.93 -21.37 16.96
C CYS A 215 -7.64 -21.23 16.13
N VAL A 216 -7.25 -22.25 15.40
CA VAL A 216 -6.21 -22.19 14.37
C VAL A 216 -6.87 -21.94 13.02
N ALA A 217 -6.34 -21.03 12.23
CA ALA A 217 -6.87 -20.77 10.91
C ALA A 217 -6.64 -21.98 9.99
N LEU A 218 -7.73 -22.49 9.42
CA LEU A 218 -7.74 -23.52 8.39
C LEU A 218 -7.66 -22.89 6.99
N ARG A 219 -8.35 -21.77 6.85
CA ARG A 219 -8.39 -20.95 5.64
C ARG A 219 -8.68 -19.51 6.00
N THR A 220 -8.11 -18.59 5.26
CA THR A 220 -8.40 -17.17 5.34
C THR A 220 -8.52 -16.60 3.94
N ASP A 221 -9.61 -15.93 3.64
CA ASP A 221 -9.86 -15.23 2.39
C ASP A 221 -9.96 -13.73 2.69
N SER A 222 -9.18 -12.94 2.00
CA SER A 222 -9.20 -11.48 2.10
C SER A 222 -9.41 -10.87 0.74
N SER A 223 -10.22 -9.83 0.70
CA SER A 223 -10.44 -9.05 -0.51
C SER A 223 -10.12 -7.59 -0.24
N MET A 224 -9.34 -6.99 -1.12
CA MET A 224 -9.06 -5.57 -1.14
C MET A 224 -8.92 -5.12 -2.60
N GLY A 225 -9.77 -4.17 -3.02
CA GLY A 225 -9.71 -3.63 -4.38
C GLY A 225 -9.89 -4.69 -5.48
N GLY A 226 -10.79 -5.65 -5.31
CA GLY A 226 -10.98 -6.73 -6.29
C GLY A 226 -9.85 -7.75 -6.37
N ILE A 227 -8.78 -7.59 -5.57
CA ILE A 227 -7.71 -8.58 -5.44
C ILE A 227 -8.07 -9.52 -4.30
N ASN A 228 -8.27 -10.79 -4.62
CA ASN A 228 -8.57 -11.81 -3.64
C ASN A 228 -7.30 -12.59 -3.28
N ILE A 229 -6.95 -12.58 -2.00
CA ILE A 229 -5.87 -13.38 -1.45
C ILE A 229 -6.47 -14.44 -0.56
N SER A 230 -6.11 -15.69 -0.84
CA SER A 230 -6.51 -16.83 -0.02
C SER A 230 -5.27 -17.48 0.61
N MET A 231 -5.39 -17.87 1.86
CA MET A 231 -4.40 -18.68 2.55
C MET A 231 -5.05 -19.97 3.01
N ILE A 232 -4.44 -21.08 2.67
CA ILE A 232 -4.99 -22.41 2.90
C ILE A 232 -3.97 -23.24 3.67
N GLN A 233 -4.34 -23.76 4.84
CA GLN A 233 -3.46 -24.57 5.67
C GLN A 233 -3.08 -25.86 4.93
N VAL A 234 -1.78 -26.18 4.93
CA VAL A 234 -1.20 -27.36 4.31
C VAL A 234 0.03 -27.83 5.09
N PRO A 235 0.53 -29.04 4.86
CA PRO A 235 1.84 -29.45 5.39
C PRO A 235 2.99 -28.57 4.83
N GLN A 236 4.02 -28.34 5.63
CA GLN A 236 5.19 -27.52 5.29
C GLN A 236 5.78 -27.84 3.91
N LYS A 237 5.96 -29.14 3.61
CA LYS A 237 6.52 -29.58 2.32
C LYS A 237 5.68 -29.09 1.12
N LYS A 238 4.35 -29.03 1.27
CA LYS A 238 3.44 -28.55 0.25
C LYS A 238 3.47 -27.02 0.17
N ALA A 239 3.46 -26.32 1.31
CA ALA A 239 3.56 -24.87 1.35
C ALA A 239 4.80 -24.34 0.62
N LYS A 240 5.97 -24.92 0.94
CA LYS A 240 7.26 -24.50 0.34
C LYS A 240 7.48 -24.93 -1.10
N LYS A 241 6.64 -25.79 -1.66
CA LYS A 241 6.74 -26.16 -3.07
C LYS A 241 6.20 -24.99 -3.92
N MET A 242 7.10 -24.23 -4.49
CA MET A 242 6.81 -23.11 -5.37
C MET A 242 6.86 -23.58 -6.83
N ASP A 243 5.75 -24.14 -7.31
CA ASP A 243 5.53 -24.34 -8.76
C ASP A 243 4.87 -23.05 -9.28
N VAL A 244 5.67 -21.97 -9.36
CA VAL A 244 5.13 -20.64 -9.61
C VAL A 244 4.93 -20.42 -11.08
N GLU A 245 3.70 -20.56 -11.53
CA GLU A 245 3.23 -19.69 -12.62
C GLU A 245 3.14 -18.29 -12.04
N THR A 246 4.20 -17.50 -12.25
CA THR A 246 4.28 -16.14 -11.68
C THR A 246 3.11 -15.32 -12.20
N HIS A 247 2.19 -14.99 -11.30
CA HIS A 247 1.01 -14.21 -11.64
C HIS A 247 1.39 -12.81 -12.10
N GLU A 248 1.00 -12.45 -13.32
CA GLU A 248 1.27 -11.13 -13.90
C GLU A 248 0.31 -10.09 -13.34
N ILE A 249 0.85 -9.09 -12.62
CA ILE A 249 0.03 -8.08 -11.97
C ILE A 249 -0.15 -6.84 -12.86
N LEU A 250 0.78 -6.58 -13.77
CA LEU A 250 0.77 -5.35 -14.56
C LEU A 250 -0.46 -5.28 -15.49
N LEU A 251 -0.78 -6.40 -16.14
CA LEU A 251 -1.94 -6.49 -17.03
C LEU A 251 -3.27 -6.45 -16.29
N SER A 252 -3.33 -7.00 -15.07
CA SER A 252 -4.54 -6.95 -14.25
C SER A 252 -4.89 -5.55 -13.75
N SER A 253 -4.02 -4.57 -14.00
CA SER A 253 -4.16 -3.19 -13.52
C SER A 253 -4.51 -2.17 -14.60
N VAL A 254 -4.64 -2.57 -15.85
CA VAL A 254 -5.10 -1.66 -16.92
C VAL A 254 -6.62 -1.56 -16.93
N ILE A 255 -7.14 -0.38 -17.22
CA ILE A 255 -8.58 -0.13 -17.32
C ILE A 255 -8.89 0.18 -18.78
N PRO A 256 -9.61 -0.69 -19.48
CA PRO A 256 -10.00 -0.45 -20.87
C PRO A 256 -10.91 0.77 -20.99
N LEU A 257 -10.69 1.61 -22.00
CA LEU A 257 -11.56 2.72 -22.35
C LEU A 257 -12.39 2.40 -23.58
N ASN A 258 -13.59 3.00 -23.61
CA ASN A 258 -14.52 2.89 -24.72
C ASN A 258 -14.09 3.65 -25.99
N ALA A 259 -13.10 4.54 -25.88
CA ALA A 259 -12.63 5.38 -26.97
C ALA A 259 -11.22 5.93 -26.72
N THR A 260 -10.55 6.37 -27.77
CA THR A 260 -9.29 7.13 -27.70
C THR A 260 -9.51 8.47 -27.00
N VAL A 261 -8.64 8.83 -26.06
CA VAL A 261 -8.71 10.11 -25.38
C VAL A 261 -8.13 11.21 -26.28
N PRO A 262 -8.93 12.20 -26.66
CA PRO A 262 -8.44 13.29 -27.52
C PRO A 262 -7.37 14.14 -26.84
N LYS A 263 -6.34 14.51 -27.58
CA LYS A 263 -5.30 15.45 -27.12
C LYS A 263 -5.84 16.88 -27.13
N ARG A 264 -6.54 17.27 -26.08
CA ARG A 264 -7.15 18.59 -25.91
C ARG A 264 -7.04 19.06 -24.46
N GLU A 265 -7.42 20.30 -24.20
CA GLU A 265 -7.30 20.89 -22.85
C GLU A 265 -8.37 20.39 -21.87
N LYS A 266 -9.52 19.90 -22.35
CA LYS A 266 -10.61 19.42 -21.50
C LYS A 266 -11.12 18.05 -21.94
N ASN A 267 -11.15 17.10 -21.00
CA ASN A 267 -11.80 15.80 -21.14
C ASN A 267 -12.69 15.53 -19.92
N ILE A 268 -13.71 14.69 -20.11
CA ILE A 268 -14.65 14.31 -19.06
C ILE A 268 -14.68 12.78 -18.99
N PHE A 269 -14.53 12.24 -17.78
CA PHE A 269 -14.56 10.82 -17.51
C PHE A 269 -15.67 10.50 -16.52
N ILE A 270 -16.36 9.38 -16.73
CA ILE A 270 -17.24 8.79 -15.74
C ILE A 270 -16.50 7.59 -15.13
N LEU A 271 -16.39 7.60 -13.83
CA LEU A 271 -15.79 6.52 -13.04
C LEU A 271 -16.91 5.82 -12.26
N GLU A 272 -17.00 4.50 -12.41
CA GLU A 272 -18.00 3.65 -11.76
C GLU A 272 -17.29 2.54 -10.96
N THR A 273 -17.69 2.32 -9.70
CA THR A 273 -17.23 1.13 -8.97
C THR A 273 -18.01 -0.09 -9.46
N ILE A 274 -17.28 -1.21 -9.68
CA ILE A 274 -17.87 -2.48 -10.11
C ILE A 274 -18.64 -3.13 -8.96
N GLU A 275 -18.07 -3.06 -7.76
CA GLU A 275 -18.69 -3.57 -6.53
C GLU A 275 -18.68 -2.50 -5.43
N GLY A 276 -19.73 -2.49 -4.62
CA GLY A 276 -19.87 -1.56 -3.50
C GLY A 276 -20.16 -0.13 -3.91
N ASN A 277 -20.16 0.76 -2.93
CA ASN A 277 -20.40 2.19 -3.13
C ASN A 277 -19.07 2.94 -3.21
N TRP A 278 -19.07 4.06 -3.92
CA TRP A 278 -17.94 4.97 -3.97
C TRP A 278 -17.67 5.56 -2.58
N ALA A 279 -16.68 5.01 -1.88
CA ALA A 279 -16.39 5.39 -0.49
C ALA A 279 -15.34 6.51 -0.37
N GLY A 280 -14.53 6.72 -1.41
CA GLY A 280 -13.41 7.66 -1.41
C GLY A 280 -13.75 9.05 -1.92
N LYS A 281 -12.93 10.03 -1.57
CA LYS A 281 -12.88 11.33 -2.26
C LYS A 281 -11.72 11.31 -3.23
N LEU A 282 -12.00 11.50 -4.51
CA LEU A 282 -10.95 11.81 -5.47
C LEU A 282 -10.39 13.22 -5.19
N PHE A 283 -9.15 13.38 -5.59
CA PHE A 283 -8.51 14.69 -5.53
C PHE A 283 -9.27 15.71 -6.38
N GLU A 284 -9.52 16.87 -5.79
CA GLU A 284 -10.01 18.05 -6.49
C GLU A 284 -8.95 19.16 -6.47
N GLY A 285 -8.63 19.68 -7.62
CA GLY A 285 -7.58 20.69 -7.81
C GLY A 285 -7.99 21.82 -8.75
N SER A 286 -6.99 22.59 -9.17
CA SER A 286 -7.20 23.67 -10.13
C SER A 286 -7.64 23.16 -11.50
N THR A 287 -7.15 21.99 -11.90
CA THR A 287 -7.38 21.39 -13.23
C THR A 287 -8.32 20.19 -13.20
N GLN A 288 -8.75 19.75 -12.02
CA GLN A 288 -9.67 18.61 -11.87
C GLN A 288 -10.82 18.92 -10.95
N GLN A 289 -12.05 18.67 -11.40
CA GLN A 289 -13.28 18.78 -10.63
C GLN A 289 -13.96 17.41 -10.59
N VAL A 290 -14.61 17.09 -9.46
CA VAL A 290 -15.31 15.83 -9.25
C VAL A 290 -16.76 16.12 -8.90
N GLU A 291 -17.68 15.55 -9.65
CA GLU A 291 -19.12 15.66 -9.42
C GLU A 291 -19.67 14.27 -9.11
N ARG A 292 -20.31 14.12 -7.96
CA ARG A 292 -20.97 12.85 -7.63
C ARG A 292 -22.22 12.70 -8.49
N ILE A 293 -22.38 11.57 -9.15
CA ILE A 293 -23.58 11.23 -9.93
C ILE A 293 -24.55 10.46 -9.04
N ASP A 294 -24.07 9.39 -8.41
CA ASP A 294 -24.83 8.53 -7.49
C ASP A 294 -23.88 7.85 -6.47
N ASP A 295 -24.35 6.77 -5.84
CA ASP A 295 -23.57 6.06 -4.81
C ASP A 295 -22.41 5.24 -5.39
N GLN A 296 -22.41 4.94 -6.68
CA GLN A 296 -21.39 4.12 -7.33
C GLN A 296 -20.58 4.88 -8.37
N SER A 297 -21.00 6.08 -8.76
CA SER A 297 -20.39 6.79 -9.89
C SER A 297 -20.11 8.26 -9.63
N VAL A 298 -19.01 8.71 -10.23
CA VAL A 298 -18.58 10.11 -10.22
C VAL A 298 -18.19 10.56 -11.63
N ARG A 299 -18.45 11.85 -11.91
CA ARG A 299 -17.95 12.53 -13.11
C ARG A 299 -16.68 13.28 -12.75
N VAL A 300 -15.64 13.06 -13.52
CA VAL A 300 -14.35 13.76 -13.38
C VAL A 300 -14.14 14.63 -14.60
N ILE A 301 -14.04 15.93 -14.37
CA ILE A 301 -13.77 16.94 -15.41
C ILE A 301 -12.30 17.33 -15.26
N VAL A 302 -11.49 17.01 -16.24
CA VAL A 302 -10.09 17.43 -16.32
C VAL A 302 -9.98 18.55 -17.35
N ASP A 303 -9.61 19.74 -16.90
CA ASP A 303 -9.55 20.95 -17.74
C ASP A 303 -8.26 21.73 -17.45
N GLN A 304 -7.32 21.65 -18.37
CA GLN A 304 -6.02 22.33 -18.30
C GLN A 304 -6.06 23.81 -18.72
N SER A 305 -7.22 24.27 -19.23
CA SER A 305 -7.42 25.68 -19.59
C SER A 305 -7.80 26.55 -18.38
N VAL A 306 -8.36 25.93 -17.34
CA VAL A 306 -8.88 26.62 -16.16
C VAL A 306 -7.76 26.93 -15.18
N LYS A 307 -7.47 28.21 -15.01
CA LYS A 307 -6.52 28.71 -14.00
C LYS A 307 -7.28 29.14 -12.74
N LYS A 308 -7.71 28.18 -11.94
CA LYS A 308 -8.30 28.48 -10.63
C LYS A 308 -7.18 28.56 -9.58
N LYS A 309 -6.87 29.74 -9.12
CA LYS A 309 -5.99 29.95 -7.97
C LYS A 309 -6.68 29.41 -6.71
N LYS A 310 -6.40 28.17 -6.34
CA LYS A 310 -6.78 27.65 -5.02
C LYS A 310 -5.66 28.05 -4.06
N ALA A 311 -5.97 28.89 -3.07
CA ALA A 311 -5.01 29.24 -2.04
C ALA A 311 -4.54 27.98 -1.31
N VAL A 312 -3.26 27.68 -1.40
CA VAL A 312 -2.63 26.62 -0.60
C VAL A 312 -2.38 27.16 0.80
N GLN A 313 -2.74 26.43 1.84
CA GLN A 313 -2.46 26.87 3.21
C GLN A 313 -0.94 26.89 3.47
N GLU A 314 -0.46 27.86 4.22
CA GLU A 314 0.98 28.03 4.51
C GLU A 314 1.60 26.77 5.17
N ARG A 315 0.81 26.07 6.00
CA ARG A 315 1.21 24.79 6.60
C ARG A 315 1.56 23.72 5.56
N ASP A 316 0.75 23.63 4.50
CA ASP A 316 0.95 22.63 3.46
C ASP A 316 2.17 22.96 2.59
N MET A 317 2.48 24.26 2.40
CA MET A 317 3.66 24.68 1.63
C MET A 317 4.97 24.25 2.26
N LYS A 318 5.04 24.17 3.61
CA LYS A 318 6.24 23.72 4.29
C LYS A 318 6.50 22.23 4.05
N SER A 319 5.47 21.40 4.06
CA SER A 319 5.58 19.97 3.78
C SER A 319 6.08 19.70 2.36
N PHE A 320 5.67 20.53 1.40
CA PHE A 320 6.09 20.43 0.01
C PHE A 320 7.50 20.96 -0.28
N LEU A 321 8.20 21.46 0.71
CA LEU A 321 9.59 21.92 0.64
C LEU A 321 10.54 21.09 1.50
N SER A 322 10.01 20.29 2.43
CA SER A 322 10.80 19.53 3.40
C SER A 322 11.50 18.34 2.76
N SER A 323 12.68 18.00 3.30
CA SER A 323 13.32 16.70 3.07
C SER A 323 12.49 15.60 3.72
N THR A 324 12.40 14.45 3.09
CA THR A 324 11.69 13.26 3.61
C THR A 324 12.54 12.02 3.36
N ILE A 325 12.12 10.86 3.86
CA ILE A 325 12.82 9.58 3.60
C ILE A 325 12.96 9.32 2.10
N TYR A 326 11.91 9.58 1.33
CA TYR A 326 11.92 9.33 -0.12
C TYR A 326 12.53 10.48 -0.93
N LEU A 327 12.34 11.72 -0.45
CA LEU A 327 12.82 12.94 -1.09
C LEU A 327 13.98 13.51 -0.25
N ASP A 328 15.06 12.76 -0.18
CA ASP A 328 16.25 13.01 0.62
C ASP A 328 17.08 14.20 0.05
N THR A 329 16.52 15.41 0.14
CA THR A 329 17.08 16.65 -0.42
C THR A 329 18.42 17.05 0.20
N ASP A 330 18.77 16.48 1.35
CA ASP A 330 20.03 16.71 2.04
C ASP A 330 21.20 15.91 1.45
N ASP A 331 20.90 14.91 0.58
CA ASP A 331 21.93 14.15 -0.13
C ASP A 331 22.73 15.05 -1.09
N LEU A 332 24.05 14.97 -0.98
CA LEU A 332 24.99 15.82 -1.76
C LEU A 332 24.88 15.58 -3.28
N LEU A 333 24.55 14.36 -3.71
CA LEU A 333 24.36 14.05 -5.13
C LEU A 333 23.09 14.73 -5.64
N ILE A 334 21.99 14.66 -4.89
CA ILE A 334 20.72 15.31 -5.25
C ILE A 334 20.94 16.82 -5.38
N GLN A 335 21.62 17.45 -4.43
CA GLN A 335 21.93 18.87 -4.49
C GLN A 335 22.79 19.24 -5.72
N LYS A 336 23.79 18.41 -6.02
CA LYS A 336 24.66 18.60 -7.19
C LYS A 336 23.88 18.45 -8.51
N LEU A 337 23.02 17.44 -8.60
CA LEU A 337 22.20 17.19 -9.79
C LEU A 337 21.17 18.30 -10.03
N ALA A 338 20.52 18.78 -8.97
CA ALA A 338 19.56 19.89 -9.06
C ALA A 338 20.23 21.15 -9.64
N LYS A 339 21.40 21.52 -9.11
CA LYS A 339 22.16 22.66 -9.60
C LYS A 339 22.62 22.49 -11.06
N LYS A 340 23.11 21.29 -11.41
CA LYS A 340 23.52 20.94 -12.78
C LYS A 340 22.35 21.03 -13.76
N ALA A 341 21.22 20.42 -13.44
CA ALA A 341 20.05 20.35 -14.31
C ALA A 341 19.39 21.71 -14.51
N LYS A 342 19.32 22.54 -13.45
CA LYS A 342 18.84 23.92 -13.52
C LYS A 342 19.67 24.76 -14.52
N GLY A 343 20.99 24.61 -14.49
CA GLY A 343 21.92 25.46 -15.27
C GLY A 343 21.68 26.95 -14.99
N ASN A 344 21.55 27.77 -16.04
CA ASN A 344 21.35 29.21 -15.94
C ASN A 344 19.87 29.63 -15.78
N ALA A 345 18.91 28.69 -15.70
CA ALA A 345 17.50 29.06 -15.55
C ALA A 345 17.24 29.75 -14.19
N ARG A 346 16.41 30.78 -14.21
CA ARG A 346 16.07 31.58 -13.01
C ARG A 346 14.58 31.52 -12.70
N LYS A 347 13.72 31.41 -13.71
CA LYS A 347 12.26 31.37 -13.51
C LYS A 347 11.82 29.96 -13.13
N PRO A 348 10.94 29.79 -12.15
CA PRO A 348 10.49 28.47 -11.68
C PRO A 348 9.98 27.56 -12.81
N GLY A 349 9.19 28.09 -13.75
CA GLY A 349 8.69 27.32 -14.89
C GLY A 349 9.77 26.86 -15.88
N GLU A 350 10.87 27.63 -16.07
CA GLU A 350 12.01 27.21 -16.88
C GLU A 350 12.84 26.13 -16.15
N ILE A 351 13.00 26.29 -14.83
CA ILE A 351 13.67 25.31 -13.96
C ILE A 351 12.92 23.98 -14.04
N ALA A 352 11.61 23.98 -13.80
CA ALA A 352 10.76 22.81 -13.85
C ALA A 352 10.91 22.04 -15.18
N LYS A 353 10.84 22.75 -16.32
CA LYS A 353 11.03 22.13 -17.64
C LYS A 353 12.40 21.49 -17.81
N LYS A 354 13.46 22.13 -17.32
CA LYS A 354 14.82 21.59 -17.41
C LYS A 354 15.00 20.38 -16.51
N LEU A 355 14.46 20.42 -15.28
CA LEU A 355 14.51 19.29 -14.37
C LEU A 355 13.77 18.08 -14.93
N THR A 356 12.57 18.27 -15.48
CA THR A 356 11.80 17.19 -16.10
C THR A 356 12.57 16.52 -17.25
N LYS A 357 13.14 17.30 -18.16
CA LYS A 357 13.96 16.76 -19.25
C LYS A 357 15.23 16.07 -18.74
N PHE A 358 15.84 16.61 -17.68
CA PHE A 358 17.02 16.01 -17.07
C PHE A 358 16.67 14.64 -16.47
N VAL A 359 15.59 14.54 -15.69
CA VAL A 359 15.18 13.26 -15.06
C VAL A 359 14.82 12.23 -16.12
N TYR A 360 14.05 12.61 -17.15
CA TYR A 360 13.72 11.75 -18.28
C TYR A 360 14.95 11.11 -18.96
N GLY A 361 16.03 11.88 -19.11
CA GLY A 361 17.27 11.37 -19.70
C GLY A 361 18.22 10.72 -18.68
N HIS A 362 18.06 10.99 -17.39
CA HIS A 362 18.93 10.47 -16.34
C HIS A 362 18.51 9.07 -15.89
N VAL A 363 17.21 8.82 -15.74
CA VAL A 363 16.63 7.51 -15.41
C VAL A 363 16.36 6.78 -16.73
N SER A 364 17.36 6.05 -17.22
CA SER A 364 17.34 5.44 -18.55
C SER A 364 17.07 3.95 -18.53
N GLY A 365 17.26 3.27 -17.41
CA GLY A 365 16.97 1.86 -17.20
C GLY A 365 15.52 1.66 -16.79
N LYS A 366 14.70 0.98 -17.61
CA LYS A 366 13.39 0.52 -17.18
C LYS A 366 13.55 -0.66 -16.24
N ASN A 367 13.17 -0.49 -14.99
CA ASN A 367 13.22 -1.56 -14.00
C ASN A 367 11.93 -1.55 -13.17
N TYR A 368 11.00 -2.45 -13.52
CA TYR A 368 9.74 -2.64 -12.78
C TYR A 368 9.92 -3.38 -11.45
N GLY A 369 11.09 -3.93 -11.19
CA GLY A 369 11.43 -4.64 -9.96
C GLY A 369 11.90 -3.72 -8.83
N VAL A 370 12.22 -2.45 -9.12
CA VAL A 370 12.58 -1.48 -8.08
C VAL A 370 11.32 -1.08 -7.32
N GLY A 371 11.29 -1.38 -6.04
CA GLY A 371 10.24 -0.88 -5.18
C GLY A 371 10.62 0.51 -4.64
N PHE A 372 9.79 1.52 -4.61
CA PHE A 372 9.98 2.89 -4.06
C PHE A 372 11.41 3.22 -3.58
N ALA A 373 12.32 3.48 -4.52
CA ALA A 373 13.66 3.94 -4.19
C ALA A 373 13.64 5.41 -3.73
N THR A 374 14.58 5.78 -2.88
CA THR A 374 14.79 7.19 -2.53
C THR A 374 15.31 7.97 -3.74
N ALA A 375 15.15 9.28 -3.74
CA ALA A 375 15.67 10.12 -4.83
C ALA A 375 17.17 9.93 -5.03
N SER A 376 17.95 9.77 -3.96
CA SER A 376 19.40 9.55 -4.03
C SER A 376 19.77 8.20 -4.62
N GLU A 377 19.00 7.14 -4.34
CA GLU A 377 19.19 5.83 -4.95
C GLU A 377 18.87 5.85 -6.45
N VAL A 378 17.73 6.45 -6.82
CA VAL A 378 17.37 6.66 -8.23
C VAL A 378 18.46 7.44 -8.96
N ALA A 379 18.98 8.50 -8.33
CA ALA A 379 20.04 9.32 -8.91
C ALA A 379 21.34 8.52 -9.13
N ARG A 380 21.65 7.54 -8.29
CA ARG A 380 22.83 6.68 -8.41
C ARG A 380 22.64 5.56 -9.42
N ASN A 381 21.51 4.84 -9.30
CA ASN A 381 21.25 3.63 -10.08
C ASN A 381 20.75 3.94 -11.49
N LYS A 382 20.08 5.08 -11.67
CA LYS A 382 19.50 5.55 -12.95
C LYS A 382 18.48 4.58 -13.55
N GLU A 383 17.83 3.82 -12.71
CA GLU A 383 16.83 2.82 -13.07
C GLU A 383 15.54 3.06 -12.31
N GLY A 384 14.43 2.68 -12.90
CA GLY A 384 13.13 2.72 -12.28
C GLY A 384 11.97 2.91 -13.26
N ASP A 385 10.78 3.02 -12.71
CA ASP A 385 9.54 3.28 -13.45
C ASP A 385 9.02 4.72 -13.19
N CYS A 386 7.71 4.93 -13.36
CA CYS A 386 7.09 6.24 -13.13
C CYS A 386 7.31 6.76 -11.70
N THR A 387 7.40 5.86 -10.72
CA THR A 387 7.58 6.21 -9.31
C THR A 387 8.95 6.84 -9.07
N GLU A 388 10.00 6.19 -9.53
CA GLU A 388 11.38 6.65 -9.37
C GLU A 388 11.62 7.97 -10.11
N HIS A 389 11.04 8.10 -11.30
CA HIS A 389 11.08 9.37 -12.04
C HIS A 389 10.38 10.49 -11.25
N ALA A 390 9.20 10.25 -10.70
CA ALA A 390 8.45 11.25 -9.96
C ALA A 390 9.16 11.67 -8.67
N VAL A 391 9.69 10.70 -7.92
CA VAL A 391 10.44 10.92 -6.67
C VAL A 391 11.69 11.76 -6.94
N LEU A 392 12.50 11.40 -7.94
CA LEU A 392 13.70 12.17 -8.28
C LEU A 392 13.36 13.60 -8.70
N LEU A 393 12.36 13.79 -9.55
CA LEU A 393 11.95 15.14 -9.99
C LEU A 393 11.47 15.99 -8.81
N ALA A 394 10.68 15.43 -7.90
CA ALA A 394 10.19 16.14 -6.73
C ALA A 394 11.34 16.58 -5.80
N ALA A 395 12.31 15.69 -5.53
CA ALA A 395 13.47 16.03 -4.71
C ALA A 395 14.32 17.16 -5.33
N LEU A 396 14.60 17.08 -6.65
CA LEU A 396 15.36 18.12 -7.35
C LEU A 396 14.65 19.49 -7.30
N GLY A 397 13.31 19.50 -7.37
CA GLY A 397 12.52 20.73 -7.25
C GLY A 397 12.64 21.36 -5.86
N ARG A 398 12.51 20.53 -4.79
CA ARG A 398 12.65 21.00 -3.39
C ARG A 398 14.02 21.58 -3.08
N VAL A 399 15.10 20.94 -3.56
CA VAL A 399 16.47 21.48 -3.42
C VAL A 399 16.57 22.91 -3.98
N LEU A 400 15.81 23.22 -5.03
CA LEU A 400 15.78 24.55 -5.63
C LEU A 400 14.69 25.45 -5.07
N SER A 401 14.16 25.12 -3.89
CA SER A 401 13.12 25.85 -3.17
C SER A 401 11.82 26.05 -3.96
N ILE A 402 11.51 25.13 -4.86
CA ILE A 402 10.22 25.09 -5.55
C ILE A 402 9.37 24.02 -4.82
N PRO A 403 8.19 24.38 -4.29
CA PRO A 403 7.31 23.39 -3.66
C PRO A 403 6.89 22.33 -4.65
N THR A 404 7.06 21.05 -4.27
CA THR A 404 6.72 19.90 -5.11
C THR A 404 5.96 18.85 -4.33
N ARG A 405 5.06 18.17 -5.01
CA ARG A 405 4.34 16.99 -4.51
C ARG A 405 4.23 15.93 -5.59
N VAL A 406 4.01 14.71 -5.18
CA VAL A 406 3.79 13.59 -6.09
C VAL A 406 2.28 13.39 -6.25
N ALA A 407 1.85 13.18 -7.48
CA ALA A 407 0.47 12.84 -7.81
C ALA A 407 0.39 11.38 -8.27
N THR A 408 -0.67 10.69 -7.84
CA THR A 408 -0.99 9.32 -8.26
C THR A 408 -2.37 9.27 -8.90
N GLY A 409 -2.54 8.41 -9.89
CA GLY A 409 -3.82 8.28 -10.57
C GLY A 409 -3.72 7.42 -11.83
N LEU A 410 -4.53 7.76 -12.83
CA LEU A 410 -4.60 7.09 -14.10
C LEU A 410 -4.11 8.00 -15.23
N VAL A 411 -3.35 7.45 -16.16
CA VAL A 411 -2.92 8.11 -17.39
C VAL A 411 -3.33 7.26 -18.58
N TYR A 412 -3.86 7.92 -19.62
CA TYR A 412 -4.22 7.25 -20.86
C TYR A 412 -2.98 6.86 -21.66
N ALA A 413 -3.01 5.64 -22.19
CA ALA A 413 -2.07 5.13 -23.17
C ALA A 413 -2.82 4.62 -24.41
N ASP A 414 -2.34 5.00 -25.58
CA ASP A 414 -2.86 4.47 -26.86
C ASP A 414 -2.66 2.95 -26.92
N GLU A 415 -1.51 2.46 -26.38
CA GLU A 415 -1.17 1.06 -26.22
C GLU A 415 -0.26 0.87 -25.00
N PHE A 416 -0.52 -0.17 -24.20
CA PHE A 416 0.30 -0.57 -23.06
C PHE A 416 0.28 -2.08 -22.92
N GLU A 417 1.45 -2.76 -22.97
CA GLU A 417 1.62 -4.21 -22.89
C GLU A 417 0.69 -4.99 -23.82
N GLY A 418 0.47 -4.46 -25.04
CA GLY A 418 -0.39 -5.08 -26.06
C GLY A 418 -1.87 -4.71 -25.98
N GLU A 419 -2.32 -4.12 -24.87
CA GLU A 419 -3.68 -3.61 -24.71
C GLU A 419 -3.81 -2.19 -25.26
N LYS A 420 -4.91 -1.92 -25.98
CA LYS A 420 -5.14 -0.62 -26.66
C LYS A 420 -6.22 0.20 -25.97
N ASN A 421 -6.06 1.53 -26.03
CA ASN A 421 -6.99 2.50 -25.45
C ASN A 421 -7.24 2.19 -23.97
N VAL A 422 -6.18 2.25 -23.17
CA VAL A 422 -6.25 1.92 -21.76
C VAL A 422 -5.86 3.10 -20.86
N LEU A 423 -6.40 3.10 -19.65
CA LEU A 423 -5.88 3.88 -18.55
C LEU A 423 -4.96 3.00 -17.71
N VAL A 424 -3.80 3.53 -17.38
CA VAL A 424 -2.76 2.84 -16.61
C VAL A 424 -2.52 3.59 -15.32
N TYR A 425 -2.37 2.87 -14.21
CA TYR A 425 -1.95 3.48 -12.95
C TYR A 425 -0.57 4.10 -13.10
N HIS A 426 -0.47 5.36 -12.70
CA HIS A 426 0.71 6.16 -12.97
C HIS A 426 1.01 7.13 -11.84
N MET A 427 2.28 7.53 -11.75
CA MET A 427 2.76 8.51 -10.80
C MET A 427 3.53 9.60 -11.55
N TRP A 428 3.26 10.87 -11.19
CA TRP A 428 3.92 12.05 -11.77
C TRP A 428 4.16 13.11 -10.70
N THR A 429 4.78 14.22 -11.08
CA THR A 429 5.15 15.28 -10.14
C THR A 429 4.36 16.54 -10.42
N GLN A 430 3.92 17.23 -9.39
CA GLN A 430 3.36 18.57 -9.48
C GLN A 430 4.31 19.59 -8.86
N PHE A 431 4.53 20.69 -9.55
CA PHE A 431 5.31 21.84 -9.08
C PHE A 431 4.39 23.03 -8.85
N TYR A 432 4.59 23.75 -7.73
CA TYR A 432 3.86 24.99 -7.46
C TYR A 432 4.58 26.17 -8.12
N ILE A 433 3.99 26.71 -9.20
CA ILE A 433 4.57 27.74 -10.05
C ILE A 433 3.54 28.83 -10.26
N ASP A 434 3.92 30.09 -9.99
CA ASP A 434 3.09 31.29 -10.22
C ASP A 434 1.70 31.21 -9.54
N GLY A 435 1.61 30.52 -8.40
CA GLY A 435 0.37 30.38 -7.64
C GLY A 435 -0.50 29.18 -8.04
N GLU A 436 0.01 28.26 -8.86
CA GLU A 436 -0.71 27.09 -9.37
C GLU A 436 0.14 25.81 -9.29
N TRP A 437 -0.53 24.66 -9.12
CA TRP A 437 0.08 23.35 -9.26
C TRP A 437 0.12 22.94 -10.73
N VAL A 438 1.30 22.68 -11.26
CA VAL A 438 1.54 22.31 -12.66
C VAL A 438 1.99 20.86 -12.74
N ASP A 439 1.29 20.05 -13.53
CA ASP A 439 1.64 18.65 -13.79
C ASP A 439 2.85 18.56 -14.72
N LEU A 440 3.85 17.78 -14.29
CA LEU A 440 5.08 17.45 -15.01
C LEU A 440 5.27 15.94 -14.95
N ASP A 441 5.49 15.31 -16.08
CA ASP A 441 5.64 13.85 -16.13
C ASP A 441 7.05 13.48 -16.62
N PRO A 442 7.96 13.21 -15.68
CA PRO A 442 9.33 12.88 -16.06
C PRO A 442 9.48 11.48 -16.67
N ALA A 443 8.57 10.55 -16.42
CA ALA A 443 8.63 9.22 -17.01
C ALA A 443 8.26 9.23 -18.50
N LEU A 444 7.39 10.15 -18.90
CA LEU A 444 6.99 10.37 -20.29
C LEU A 444 7.71 11.57 -20.95
N GLY A 445 8.60 12.26 -20.21
CA GLY A 445 9.31 13.44 -20.69
C GLY A 445 8.42 14.67 -20.91
N LEU A 446 7.22 14.69 -20.32
CA LEU A 446 6.23 15.75 -20.55
C LEU A 446 6.46 16.93 -19.60
N VAL A 447 6.79 18.07 -20.17
CA VAL A 447 6.96 19.36 -19.46
C VAL A 447 5.64 20.16 -19.36
N LYS A 448 4.58 19.68 -19.93
CA LYS A 448 3.20 20.13 -19.83
C LYS A 448 2.32 18.91 -20.10
N CYS A 449 1.54 18.51 -19.12
CA CYS A 449 0.56 17.44 -19.26
C CYS A 449 -0.74 17.97 -19.88
N GLN A 450 -1.52 17.05 -20.44
CA GLN A 450 -2.84 17.34 -21.03
C GLN A 450 -3.95 16.77 -20.13
N SER A 451 -5.20 16.86 -20.60
CA SER A 451 -6.35 16.32 -19.89
C SER A 451 -6.55 14.80 -20.10
N ASP A 452 -5.45 14.09 -20.29
CA ASP A 452 -5.35 12.65 -20.54
C ASP A 452 -5.12 11.81 -19.26
N ARG A 453 -5.28 12.45 -18.09
CA ARG A 453 -4.99 11.85 -16.78
C ARG A 453 -6.02 12.22 -15.75
N ILE A 454 -6.23 11.31 -14.78
CA ILE A 454 -7.13 11.48 -13.66
C ILE A 454 -6.30 11.38 -12.38
N THR A 455 -6.27 12.45 -11.58
CA THR A 455 -5.57 12.46 -10.30
C THR A 455 -6.46 11.84 -9.22
N PHE A 456 -5.95 10.82 -8.53
CA PHE A 456 -6.66 10.22 -7.40
C PHE A 456 -6.23 10.85 -6.09
N SER A 457 -4.92 11.02 -5.91
CA SER A 457 -4.36 11.65 -4.72
C SER A 457 -3.11 12.45 -5.02
N VAL A 458 -2.73 13.30 -4.08
CA VAL A 458 -1.45 14.03 -4.08
C VAL A 458 -0.81 13.89 -2.71
N ASP A 459 0.51 13.74 -2.68
CA ASP A 459 1.25 13.45 -1.47
C ASP A 459 2.53 14.29 -1.35
N SER A 460 2.85 14.75 -0.14
CA SER A 460 4.11 15.41 0.18
C SER A 460 5.26 14.42 0.35
N MET A 461 5.00 13.14 0.42
CA MET A 461 5.97 12.06 0.68
C MET A 461 6.60 12.14 2.07
N GLU A 462 5.86 12.65 3.08
CA GLU A 462 6.41 12.83 4.42
C GLU A 462 6.59 11.52 5.19
N ASP A 463 5.53 10.80 5.55
CA ASP A 463 5.69 9.73 6.54
C ASP A 463 5.21 8.34 6.12
N ASP A 464 4.14 8.22 5.37
CA ASP A 464 3.57 6.91 5.05
C ASP A 464 3.01 6.88 3.62
N LEU A 465 3.92 6.66 2.68
CA LEU A 465 3.55 6.53 1.27
C LEU A 465 2.52 5.42 1.03
N MET A 466 2.58 4.36 1.83
CA MET A 466 1.65 3.25 1.72
C MET A 466 0.24 3.68 2.11
N ALA A 467 0.13 4.51 3.14
CA ALA A 467 -1.13 5.07 3.58
C ALA A 467 -1.84 5.90 2.50
N SER A 468 -1.08 6.68 1.75
CA SER A 468 -1.63 7.48 0.64
C SER A 468 -2.04 6.63 -0.58
N MET A 469 -1.55 5.40 -0.67
CA MET A 469 -1.85 4.47 -1.77
C MET A 469 -3.08 3.58 -1.53
N ILE A 470 -3.54 3.43 -0.28
CA ILE A 470 -4.67 2.55 0.05
C ILE A 470 -5.96 2.90 -0.72
N PRO A 471 -6.40 4.18 -0.79
CA PRO A 471 -7.59 4.53 -1.56
C PRO A 471 -7.46 4.17 -3.04
N LEU A 472 -6.23 4.19 -3.56
CA LEU A 472 -5.94 3.77 -4.92
C LEU A 472 -6.04 2.24 -5.08
N MET A 473 -5.58 1.51 -4.08
CA MET A 473 -5.63 0.03 -4.09
C MET A 473 -7.07 -0.49 -4.04
N GLU A 474 -7.98 0.19 -3.34
CA GLU A 474 -9.40 -0.16 -3.29
C GLU A 474 -10.11 -0.04 -4.66
N LEU A 475 -9.55 0.76 -5.57
CA LEU A 475 -10.08 0.96 -6.91
C LEU A 475 -9.45 0.02 -7.97
N ILE A 476 -8.36 -0.69 -7.62
CA ILE A 476 -7.74 -1.66 -8.54
C ILE A 476 -8.73 -2.80 -8.78
N ASN A 477 -8.95 -3.14 -10.06
CA ASN A 477 -9.92 -4.15 -10.50
C ASN A 477 -11.39 -3.88 -10.10
N ASN A 478 -11.66 -2.75 -9.44
CA ASN A 478 -13.01 -2.35 -9.02
C ASN A 478 -13.46 -1.06 -9.72
N LEU A 479 -12.84 -0.68 -10.81
CA LEU A 479 -13.12 0.58 -11.49
C LEU A 479 -13.38 0.34 -12.99
N LYS A 480 -14.51 0.86 -13.44
CA LYS A 480 -14.82 1.05 -14.84
C LYS A 480 -14.77 2.54 -15.17
N VAL A 481 -14.11 2.89 -16.28
CA VAL A 481 -14.01 4.27 -16.73
C VAL A 481 -14.57 4.41 -18.15
N THR A 482 -15.32 5.47 -18.36
CA THR A 482 -15.91 5.80 -19.67
C THR A 482 -15.56 7.25 -20.02
N LEU A 483 -15.06 7.47 -21.21
CA LEU A 483 -14.84 8.82 -21.75
C LEU A 483 -16.19 9.38 -22.22
N GLN A 484 -16.57 10.58 -21.74
CA GLN A 484 -17.72 11.31 -22.22
C GLN A 484 -17.36 12.27 -23.36
N PRO A 485 -18.22 12.40 -24.38
CA PRO A 485 -18.08 13.50 -25.33
C PRO A 485 -18.14 14.85 -24.60
N VAL A 486 -17.30 15.78 -25.04
CA VAL A 486 -17.38 17.19 -24.61
C VAL A 486 -18.08 17.93 -25.71
N GLU A 487 -19.27 18.42 -25.40
CA GLU A 487 -20.04 19.31 -26.28
C GLU A 487 -19.32 20.63 -26.49
#